data_e54817a426d68750eb3a7746e0d989ea
#
_entry.id   e54817a426d68750eb3a7746e0d989ea
#
_cell.length_a   1.000
_cell.length_b   1.000
_cell.length_c   1.000
_cell.angle_alpha   90.00
_cell.angle_beta   90.00
_cell.angle_gamma   90.00
#
_symmetry.space_group_name_H-M   'P 1'
#
loop_
_entity.id
_entity.type
_entity.pdbx_description
1 polymer ?
#
loop_
_entity_poly.entity_id
_entity_poly.type
_entity_poly.pdbx_seq_one_letter_code
_entity_poly.pdbx_strand_id
1 'polypeptide(L)'
;PVDMANAVKSPMVGTAYLAPDPGSANFVSVGDSVKKGDTLLIVEAMKVMNPITAPKDGTVKDMMIGNGEPVEFDQPLVIVA
;
A
#
# COMPACT_ATOMS: atom_id res chain seq x y z
N PRO A 1 13.04 3.97 -14.54
CA PRO A 1 12.33 5.06 -13.88
C PRO A 1 11.03 4.55 -13.25
N VAL A 2 10.67 5.15 -12.11
CA VAL A 2 9.45 4.78 -11.38
C VAL A 2 8.24 5.45 -12.04
N ASP A 3 7.18 4.68 -12.23
CA ASP A 3 5.94 5.18 -12.82
C ASP A 3 5.10 5.88 -11.75
N MET A 4 5.45 7.12 -11.44
CA MET A 4 4.79 7.90 -10.40
C MET A 4 3.34 8.26 -10.73
N ALA A 5 2.96 8.21 -12.00
CA ALA A 5 1.57 8.47 -12.38
C ALA A 5 0.62 7.39 -11.88
N ASN A 6 1.14 6.18 -11.65
CA ASN A 6 0.38 5.05 -11.13
C ASN A 6 0.69 4.75 -9.66
N ALA A 7 1.31 5.69 -8.95
CA ALA A 7 1.62 5.53 -7.54
C ALA A 7 0.37 5.73 -6.67
N VAL A 8 0.14 4.77 -5.78
CA VAL A 8 -0.86 4.93 -4.72
C VAL A 8 -0.14 5.58 -3.55
N LYS A 9 -0.64 6.71 -3.09
CA LYS A 9 0.04 7.54 -2.09
C LYS A 9 -0.68 7.47 -0.74
N SER A 10 0.10 7.71 0.33
CA SER A 10 -0.47 7.69 1.68
C SER A 10 -1.37 8.93 1.89
N PRO A 11 -2.61 8.73 2.36
CA PRO A 11 -3.49 9.85 2.66
C PRO A 11 -3.19 10.52 4.00
N MET A 12 -2.22 9.99 4.77
CA MET A 12 -1.94 10.48 6.11
C MET A 12 -0.54 10.08 6.56
N VAL A 13 -0.08 10.71 7.62
CA VAL A 13 1.14 10.31 8.33
C VAL A 13 0.79 9.11 9.21
N GLY A 14 1.62 8.08 9.19
CA GLY A 14 1.40 6.90 10.03
C GLY A 14 2.45 5.84 9.83
N THR A 15 2.11 4.61 10.16
CA THR A 15 2.99 3.45 9.99
C THR A 15 2.33 2.46 9.03
N ALA A 16 3.10 2.05 8.02
CA ALA A 16 2.58 1.10 7.02
C ALA A 16 2.74 -0.35 7.46
N TYR A 17 1.70 -1.13 7.27
CA TYR A 17 1.75 -2.57 7.49
C TYR A 17 1.29 -3.28 6.23
N LEU A 18 2.08 -4.23 5.76
CA LEU A 18 1.81 -4.94 4.51
C LEU A 18 0.93 -6.18 4.70
N ALA A 19 0.71 -6.57 5.94
CA ALA A 19 -0.09 -7.75 6.30
C ALA A 19 -1.09 -7.38 7.40
N PRO A 20 -2.20 -8.13 7.52
CA PRO A 20 -3.20 -7.83 8.55
C PRO A 20 -2.68 -8.04 9.98
N ASP A 21 -1.77 -9.01 10.15
CA ASP A 21 -1.21 -9.35 11.47
C ASP A 21 0.25 -9.78 11.33
N PRO A 22 1.05 -9.67 12.40
CA PRO A 22 2.39 -10.23 12.40
C PRO A 22 2.35 -11.73 12.07
N GLY A 23 3.22 -12.16 11.15
CA GLY A 23 3.28 -13.57 10.74
C GLY A 23 2.27 -13.98 9.69
N SER A 24 1.32 -13.12 9.34
CA SER A 24 0.39 -13.39 8.25
C SER A 24 1.02 -13.04 6.90
N ALA A 25 0.46 -13.60 5.83
CA ALA A 25 0.88 -13.24 4.47
C ALA A 25 0.51 -11.79 4.18
N ASN A 26 1.30 -11.13 3.34
CA ASN A 26 1.02 -9.78 2.88
C ASN A 26 -0.31 -9.74 2.11
N PHE A 27 -0.99 -8.59 2.15
CA PHE A 27 -2.21 -8.42 1.37
C PHE A 27 -1.96 -8.65 -0.11
N VAL A 28 -0.85 -8.12 -0.63
CA VAL A 28 -0.45 -8.28 -2.03
C VAL A 28 1.06 -8.38 -2.12
N SER A 29 1.53 -8.93 -3.25
CA SER A 29 2.94 -9.00 -3.59
C SER A 29 3.15 -8.42 -4.98
N VAL A 30 4.38 -8.00 -5.27
CA VAL A 30 4.75 -7.53 -6.62
C VAL A 30 4.43 -8.64 -7.62
N GLY A 31 3.71 -8.28 -8.68
CA GLY A 31 3.25 -9.22 -9.69
C GLY A 31 1.81 -9.65 -9.54
N ASP A 32 1.18 -9.39 -8.40
CA ASP A 32 -0.22 -9.77 -8.18
C ASP A 32 -1.16 -8.89 -9.00
N SER A 33 -2.23 -9.50 -9.51
CA SER A 33 -3.34 -8.78 -10.11
C SER A 33 -4.28 -8.30 -9.02
N VAL A 34 -4.70 -7.06 -9.09
CA VAL A 34 -5.63 -6.47 -8.12
C VAL A 34 -6.79 -5.82 -8.83
N LYS A 35 -7.90 -5.71 -8.13
CA LYS A 35 -9.09 -5.02 -8.62
C LYS A 35 -9.33 -3.77 -7.79
N LYS A 36 -9.96 -2.78 -8.40
CA LYS A 36 -10.35 -1.56 -7.69
C LYS A 36 -11.04 -1.92 -6.38
N GLY A 37 -10.56 -1.35 -5.29
CA GLY A 37 -11.10 -1.60 -3.96
C GLY A 37 -10.39 -2.68 -3.16
N ASP A 38 -9.51 -3.47 -3.78
CA ASP A 38 -8.73 -4.47 -3.06
C ASP A 38 -7.77 -3.78 -2.10
N THR A 39 -7.63 -4.32 -0.88
CA THR A 39 -6.69 -3.78 0.11
C THR A 39 -5.26 -4.10 -0.29
N LEU A 40 -4.44 -3.07 -0.39
CA LEU A 40 -3.02 -3.20 -0.73
C LEU A 40 -2.15 -3.28 0.51
N LEU A 41 -2.45 -2.45 1.50
CA LEU A 41 -1.75 -2.36 2.77
C LEU A 41 -2.61 -1.57 3.75
N ILE A 42 -2.11 -1.41 4.98
CA ILE A 42 -2.78 -0.62 6.00
C ILE A 42 -1.82 0.45 6.48
N VAL A 43 -2.32 1.66 6.69
CA VAL A 43 -1.59 2.72 7.38
C VAL A 43 -2.27 2.93 8.74
N GLU A 44 -1.53 2.67 9.82
CA GLU A 44 -2.00 2.95 11.17
C GLU A 44 -1.68 4.39 11.52
N ALA A 45 -2.70 5.13 11.90
CA ALA A 45 -2.55 6.50 12.34
C ALA A 45 -3.49 6.74 13.52
N MET A 46 -2.95 7.28 14.62
CA MET A 46 -3.74 7.61 15.82
C MET A 46 -4.55 6.42 16.34
N LYS A 47 -3.95 5.23 16.32
CA LYS A 47 -4.58 3.96 16.77
C LYS A 47 -5.74 3.51 15.89
N VAL A 48 -5.86 4.07 14.70
CA VAL A 48 -6.87 3.66 13.72
C VAL A 48 -6.17 3.00 12.55
N MET A 49 -6.65 1.82 12.15
CA MET A 49 -6.11 1.09 11.00
C MET A 49 -6.87 1.54 9.75
N ASN A 50 -6.14 2.14 8.81
CA ASN A 50 -6.74 2.69 7.60
C ASN A 50 -6.30 1.86 6.39
N PRO A 51 -7.21 1.09 5.80
CA PRO A 51 -6.85 0.30 4.62
C PRO A 51 -6.60 1.21 3.42
N ILE A 52 -5.52 0.93 2.70
CA ILE A 52 -5.19 1.62 1.46
C ILE A 52 -5.57 0.67 0.34
N THR A 53 -6.49 1.11 -0.50
CA THR A 53 -7.08 0.25 -1.53
C THR A 53 -6.62 0.61 -2.92
N ALA A 54 -6.71 -0.36 -3.85
CA ALA A 54 -6.37 -0.14 -5.24
C ALA A 54 -7.38 0.85 -5.87
N PRO A 55 -6.87 1.91 -6.53
CA PRO A 55 -7.77 2.89 -7.16
C PRO A 55 -8.33 2.41 -8.49
N LYS A 56 -7.78 1.34 -9.03
CA LYS A 56 -8.18 0.76 -10.32
C LYS A 56 -7.74 -0.68 -10.39
N ASP A 57 -8.28 -1.42 -11.36
CA ASP A 57 -7.79 -2.75 -11.69
C ASP A 57 -6.40 -2.64 -12.27
N GLY A 58 -5.53 -3.59 -11.97
CA GLY A 58 -4.18 -3.59 -12.51
C GLY A 58 -3.30 -4.63 -11.86
N THR A 59 -2.00 -4.44 -12.01
CA THR A 59 -0.98 -5.32 -11.44
C THR A 59 -0.09 -4.52 -10.51
N VAL A 60 0.27 -5.10 -9.37
CA VAL A 60 1.24 -4.49 -8.45
C VAL A 60 2.61 -4.54 -9.10
N LYS A 61 3.14 -3.39 -9.48
CA LYS A 61 4.42 -3.28 -10.19
C LYS A 61 5.59 -3.08 -9.24
N ASP A 62 5.36 -2.38 -8.13
CA ASP A 62 6.41 -2.09 -7.16
C ASP A 62 5.79 -1.83 -5.80
N MET A 63 6.49 -2.25 -4.76
CA MET A 63 6.15 -1.97 -3.37
C MET A 63 7.26 -1.08 -2.82
N MET A 64 6.95 0.17 -2.57
CA MET A 64 7.95 1.21 -2.30
C MET A 64 8.28 1.37 -0.82
N ILE A 65 7.58 0.65 0.06
CA ILE A 65 7.79 0.73 1.50
C ILE A 65 7.86 -0.68 2.08
N GLY A 66 8.46 -0.80 3.27
CA GLY A 66 8.54 -2.05 4.00
C GLY A 66 7.50 -2.13 5.11
N ASN A 67 7.29 -3.33 5.62
CA ASN A 67 6.36 -3.55 6.72
C ASN A 67 6.87 -2.86 7.99
N GLY A 68 5.99 -2.10 8.66
CA GLY A 68 6.35 -1.38 9.87
C GLY A 68 7.09 -0.06 9.62
N GLU A 69 7.19 0.39 8.37
CA GLU A 69 7.91 1.61 8.03
C GLU A 69 7.03 2.85 8.24
N PRO A 70 7.58 3.92 8.82
CA PRO A 70 6.83 5.17 8.93
C PRO A 70 6.64 5.81 7.56
N VAL A 71 5.46 6.37 7.33
CA VAL A 71 5.13 7.03 6.07
C VAL A 71 4.59 8.43 6.31
N GLU A 72 4.86 9.30 5.34
CA GLU A 72 4.42 10.69 5.36
C GLU A 72 3.19 10.87 4.49
N PHE A 73 2.48 11.97 4.67
CA PHE A 73 1.36 12.34 3.79
C PHE A 73 1.85 12.44 2.35
N ASP A 74 1.08 11.86 1.45
CA ASP A 74 1.34 11.89 -0.01
C ASP A 74 2.58 11.10 -0.46
N GLN A 75 3.17 10.33 0.45
CA GLN A 75 4.31 9.48 0.12
C GLN A 75 3.86 8.32 -0.78
N PRO A 76 4.57 8.04 -1.89
CA PRO A 76 4.26 6.89 -2.73
C PRO A 76 4.46 5.58 -1.97
N LEU A 77 3.49 4.69 -2.06
CA LEU A 77 3.50 3.41 -1.34
C LEU A 77 3.62 2.22 -2.29
N VAL A 78 2.80 2.19 -3.34
CA VAL A 78 2.66 1.05 -4.23
C VAL A 78 2.41 1.57 -5.64
N ILE A 79 2.99 0.92 -6.63
CA ILE A 79 2.67 1.20 -8.03
C ILE A 79 1.68 0.14 -8.51
N VAL A 80 0.52 0.56 -8.99
CA VAL A 80 -0.51 -0.30 -9.59
C VAL A 80 -0.76 0.17 -11.01
N ALA A 81 -0.48 -0.69 -11.96
CA ALA A 81 -0.63 -0.31 -13.38
C ALA A 81 -1.22 -1.41 -14.26
#